data_333d2a4a9c69007a38e26af8260bbc74
#
_entry.id   333d2a4a9c69007a38e26af8260bbc74
#
_cell.length_a   1.000
_cell.length_b   1.000
_cell.length_c   1.000
_cell.angle_alpha   90.00
_cell.angle_beta   90.00
_cell.angle_gamma   90.00
#
_symmetry.space_group_name_H-M   'P 1'
#
loop_
_entity.id
_entity.type
_entity.pdbx_description
1 polymer ?
#
loop_
_entity_poly.entity_id
_entity_poly.type
_entity_poly.pdbx_seq_one_letter_code
_entity_poly.pdbx_strand_id
1 'polypeptide(L)'
;MADNSEQNFDFRTIFKFSWIVVLIAALVIAGIFYSRWQENRDIEERAAEQQREHAREVAEGLGGNNFEIMNFYASPGAIRRGDSAELCYGVSNAKTVEVDPKLSEGTWPSPARCISIDPKKTTTYTLTAIDAKGQKKTATLTLEVQ
;
A
#
# COMPACT_ATOMS: atom_id res chain seq x y z
N MET A 1 38.30 64.71 -45.81
CA MET A 1 37.54 65.33 -44.72
C MET A 1 36.66 64.28 -44.19
N ALA A 2 37.08 63.61 -43.09
CA ALA A 2 36.33 62.61 -42.43
C ALA A 2 35.50 63.32 -41.36
N ASP A 3 34.19 63.21 -41.49
CA ASP A 3 33.22 63.70 -40.47
C ASP A 3 33.12 62.69 -39.35
N ASN A 4 33.70 63.07 -38.21
CA ASN A 4 33.74 62.25 -37.00
C ASN A 4 32.55 62.68 -36.13
N SER A 5 31.36 62.18 -36.45
CA SER A 5 30.20 62.37 -35.61
C SER A 5 30.35 61.47 -34.35
N GLU A 6 31.00 62.00 -33.33
CA GLU A 6 30.97 61.44 -32.00
C GLU A 6 29.53 61.41 -31.48
N GLN A 7 28.92 60.24 -31.54
CA GLN A 7 27.69 59.97 -30.83
C GLN A 7 28.01 60.01 -29.33
N ASN A 8 27.75 61.17 -28.72
CA ASN A 8 27.71 61.31 -27.27
C ASN A 8 26.59 60.42 -26.71
N PHE A 9 26.92 59.18 -26.42
CA PHE A 9 26.06 58.22 -25.76
C PHE A 9 25.87 58.72 -24.34
N ASP A 10 24.67 59.25 -24.05
CA ASP A 10 24.32 59.85 -22.76
C ASP A 10 24.20 58.76 -21.70
N PHE A 11 25.33 58.44 -21.05
CA PHE A 11 25.47 57.42 -20.00
C PHE A 11 24.47 57.60 -18.84
N ARG A 12 24.02 58.80 -18.60
CA ARG A 12 23.04 59.10 -17.56
C ARG A 12 21.63 58.58 -17.86
N THR A 13 21.26 58.52 -19.11
CA THR A 13 19.95 58.01 -19.55
C THR A 13 19.94 56.49 -19.52
N ILE A 14 21.05 55.86 -19.90
CA ILE A 14 21.20 54.37 -19.83
C ILE A 14 21.11 53.88 -18.41
N PHE A 15 21.70 54.58 -17.42
CA PHE A 15 21.65 54.18 -16.02
C PHE A 15 20.23 54.26 -15.41
N LYS A 16 19.38 55.15 -15.87
CA LYS A 16 17.98 55.26 -15.42
C LYS A 16 17.13 54.11 -16.01
N PHE A 17 17.37 53.71 -17.25
CA PHE A 17 16.65 52.56 -17.85
C PHE A 17 17.19 51.21 -17.39
N SER A 18 18.47 51.12 -17.06
CA SER A 18 19.09 49.87 -16.55
C SER A 18 18.40 49.36 -15.26
N TRP A 19 17.97 50.24 -14.37
CA TRP A 19 17.27 49.80 -13.15
C TRP A 19 15.87 49.25 -13.44
N ILE A 20 15.16 49.82 -14.40
CA ILE A 20 13.85 49.34 -14.83
C ILE A 20 14.00 47.92 -15.43
N VAL A 21 15.03 47.67 -16.23
CA VAL A 21 15.30 46.33 -16.79
C VAL A 21 15.63 45.33 -15.68
N VAL A 22 16.39 45.71 -14.65
CA VAL A 22 16.72 44.86 -13.51
C VAL A 22 15.45 44.54 -12.68
N LEU A 23 14.57 45.54 -12.49
CA LEU A 23 13.30 45.30 -11.80
C LEU A 23 12.38 44.35 -12.57
N ILE A 24 12.28 44.50 -13.87
CA ILE A 24 11.48 43.60 -14.73
C ILE A 24 12.07 42.19 -14.67
N ALA A 25 13.38 42.03 -14.78
CA ALA A 25 14.04 40.74 -14.65
C ALA A 25 13.80 40.10 -13.28
N ALA A 26 13.87 40.87 -12.20
CA ALA A 26 13.59 40.37 -10.85
C ALA A 26 12.12 39.92 -10.68
N LEU A 27 11.16 40.66 -11.25
CA LEU A 27 9.74 40.28 -11.23
C LEU A 27 9.48 39.02 -12.04
N VAL A 28 10.13 38.84 -13.18
CA VAL A 28 10.01 37.62 -14.00
C VAL A 28 10.59 36.41 -13.25
N ILE A 29 11.75 36.56 -12.63
CA ILE A 29 12.37 35.49 -11.82
C ILE A 29 11.48 35.14 -10.63
N ALA A 30 10.95 36.14 -9.91
CA ALA A 30 10.02 35.90 -8.79
C ALA A 30 8.73 35.20 -9.26
N GLY A 31 8.19 35.56 -10.42
CA GLY A 31 7.03 34.92 -11.03
C GLY A 31 7.28 33.45 -11.37
N ILE A 32 8.45 33.15 -11.98
CA ILE A 32 8.85 31.78 -12.31
C ILE A 32 9.06 30.95 -11.03
N PHE A 33 9.67 31.56 -9.99
CA PHE A 33 9.89 30.88 -8.73
C PHE A 33 8.57 30.60 -8.00
N TYR A 34 7.64 31.54 -8.04
CA TYR A 34 6.31 31.39 -7.44
C TYR A 34 5.48 30.30 -8.14
N SER A 35 5.49 30.28 -9.49
CA SER A 35 4.77 29.23 -10.25
C SER A 35 5.33 27.83 -10.00
N ARG A 36 6.66 27.69 -9.95
CA ARG A 36 7.30 26.42 -9.61
C ARG A 36 7.03 25.96 -8.17
N TRP A 37 6.91 26.90 -7.24
CA TRP A 37 6.59 26.59 -5.85
C TRP A 37 5.15 26.07 -5.69
N GLN A 38 4.21 26.62 -6.46
CA GLN A 38 2.83 26.10 -6.50
C GLN A 38 2.75 24.72 -7.11
N GLU A 39 3.42 24.46 -8.24
CA GLU A 39 3.44 23.12 -8.87
C GLU A 39 4.00 22.04 -7.93
N ASN A 40 5.04 22.34 -7.18
CA ASN A 40 5.60 21.37 -6.23
C ASN A 40 4.62 21.00 -5.10
N ARG A 41 3.81 21.93 -4.63
CA ARG A 41 2.79 21.65 -3.59
C ARG A 41 1.69 20.72 -4.11
N ASP A 42 1.23 20.96 -5.33
CA ASP A 42 0.21 20.13 -5.97
C ASP A 42 0.69 18.68 -6.20
N ILE A 43 1.98 18.49 -6.46
CA ILE A 43 2.59 17.16 -6.64
C ILE A 43 2.63 16.41 -5.29
N GLU A 44 3.01 17.07 -4.21
CA GLU A 44 3.06 16.45 -2.87
C GLU A 44 1.65 16.06 -2.38
N GLU A 45 0.63 16.89 -2.62
CA GLU A 45 -0.75 16.58 -2.26
C GLU A 45 -1.29 15.38 -3.04
N ARG A 46 -1.06 15.32 -4.36
CA ARG A 46 -1.46 14.18 -5.20
C ARG A 46 -0.74 12.89 -4.80
N ALA A 47 0.56 12.96 -4.50
CA ALA A 47 1.31 11.80 -4.03
C ALA A 47 0.77 11.27 -2.68
N ALA A 48 0.42 12.17 -1.76
CA ALA A 48 -0.18 11.80 -0.48
C ALA A 48 -1.58 11.18 -0.64
N GLU A 49 -2.39 11.68 -1.57
CA GLU A 49 -3.71 11.10 -1.88
C GLU A 49 -3.58 9.70 -2.49
N GLN A 50 -2.69 9.52 -3.46
CA GLN A 50 -2.43 8.20 -4.06
C GLN A 50 -1.95 7.17 -3.02
N GLN A 51 -1.07 7.58 -2.10
CA GLN A 51 -0.65 6.70 -1.01
C GLN A 51 -1.80 6.32 -0.08
N ARG A 52 -2.72 7.23 0.20
CA ARG A 52 -3.91 6.96 1.02
C ARG A 52 -4.89 6.04 0.31
N GLU A 53 -5.09 6.20 -0.99
CA GLU A 53 -5.94 5.32 -1.80
C GLU A 53 -5.35 3.91 -1.86
N HIS A 54 -4.07 3.76 -2.16
CA HIS A 54 -3.40 2.46 -2.12
C HIS A 54 -3.44 1.80 -0.74
N ALA A 55 -3.27 2.57 0.34
CA ALA A 55 -3.39 2.03 1.70
C ALA A 55 -4.82 1.55 2.01
N ARG A 56 -5.85 2.24 1.48
CA ARG A 56 -7.25 1.81 1.61
C ARG A 56 -7.52 0.55 0.79
N GLU A 57 -7.10 0.50 -0.47
CA GLU A 57 -7.26 -0.69 -1.32
C GLU A 57 -6.61 -1.93 -0.72
N VAL A 58 -5.39 -1.78 -0.17
CA VAL A 58 -4.69 -2.87 0.53
C VAL A 58 -5.45 -3.27 1.80
N ALA A 59 -5.94 -2.31 2.58
CA ALA A 59 -6.72 -2.59 3.78
C ALA A 59 -8.05 -3.28 3.44
N GLU A 60 -8.73 -2.87 2.38
CA GLU A 60 -9.97 -3.51 1.88
C GLU A 60 -9.69 -4.91 1.33
N GLY A 61 -8.60 -5.09 0.58
CA GLY A 61 -8.17 -6.39 0.05
C GLY A 61 -7.77 -7.39 1.14
N LEU A 62 -7.32 -6.91 2.30
CA LEU A 62 -7.03 -7.71 3.50
C LEU A 62 -8.27 -7.93 4.40
N GLY A 63 -9.50 -7.72 3.88
CA GLY A 63 -10.76 -7.91 4.60
C GLY A 63 -11.30 -6.65 5.27
N GLY A 64 -10.64 -5.49 5.13
CA GLY A 64 -11.08 -4.19 5.67
C GLY A 64 -11.38 -4.26 7.18
N ASN A 65 -12.52 -3.65 7.58
CA ASN A 65 -13.03 -3.72 8.95
C ASN A 65 -14.01 -4.89 9.17
N ASN A 66 -14.21 -5.76 8.17
CA ASN A 66 -15.15 -6.87 8.27
C ASN A 66 -14.49 -8.08 8.94
N PHE A 67 -15.23 -8.70 9.86
CA PHE A 67 -14.85 -9.99 10.44
C PHE A 67 -15.19 -11.08 9.44
N GLU A 68 -14.17 -11.79 8.88
CA GLU A 68 -14.40 -12.88 7.93
C GLU A 68 -13.24 -13.89 7.89
N ILE A 69 -13.57 -15.10 7.42
CA ILE A 69 -12.60 -16.10 7.00
C ILE A 69 -12.38 -15.89 5.51
N MET A 70 -11.21 -15.36 5.13
CA MET A 70 -10.87 -15.03 3.74
C MET A 70 -10.56 -16.26 2.93
N ASN A 71 -9.85 -17.22 3.52
CA ASN A 71 -9.52 -18.49 2.88
C ASN A 71 -9.32 -19.58 3.94
N PHE A 72 -9.55 -20.84 3.53
CA PHE A 72 -9.24 -22.05 4.29
C PHE A 72 -9.08 -23.22 3.33
N TYR A 73 -7.86 -23.70 3.14
CA TYR A 73 -7.55 -24.74 2.17
C TYR A 73 -6.32 -25.55 2.57
N ALA A 74 -6.17 -26.74 2.00
CA ALA A 74 -4.96 -27.55 2.10
C ALA A 74 -4.27 -27.69 0.73
N SER A 75 -2.96 -27.69 0.72
CA SER A 75 -2.16 -27.86 -0.48
C SER A 75 -1.05 -28.91 -0.23
N PRO A 76 -1.06 -30.03 -0.96
CA PRO A 76 -2.08 -30.49 -1.89
C PRO A 76 -3.38 -30.89 -1.20
N GLY A 77 -4.52 -30.90 -1.93
CA GLY A 77 -5.84 -31.27 -1.40
C GLY A 77 -6.03 -32.79 -1.16
N ALA A 78 -5.11 -33.61 -1.66
CA ALA A 78 -5.03 -35.05 -1.40
C ALA A 78 -3.56 -35.47 -1.26
N ILE A 79 -3.27 -36.37 -0.33
CA ILE A 79 -1.93 -36.90 -0.02
C ILE A 79 -1.92 -38.40 0.05
N ARG A 80 -0.74 -39.01 -0.04
CA ARG A 80 -0.54 -40.43 0.30
C ARG A 80 -0.27 -40.55 1.77
N ARG A 81 -0.57 -41.70 2.34
CA ARG A 81 -0.28 -42.00 3.72
C ARG A 81 1.21 -41.86 4.05
N GLY A 82 1.54 -40.92 4.93
CA GLY A 82 2.91 -40.60 5.32
C GLY A 82 3.46 -39.32 4.66
N ASP A 83 2.76 -38.77 3.69
CA ASP A 83 3.10 -37.45 3.13
C ASP A 83 2.54 -36.33 4.01
N SER A 84 3.07 -35.12 3.83
CA SER A 84 2.60 -33.91 4.49
C SER A 84 1.85 -33.01 3.51
N ALA A 85 0.96 -32.18 4.04
CA ALA A 85 0.31 -31.09 3.33
C ALA A 85 0.43 -29.80 4.13
N GLU A 86 0.24 -28.66 3.49
CA GLU A 86 0.13 -27.38 4.15
C GLU A 86 -1.34 -26.98 4.30
N LEU A 87 -1.79 -26.79 5.53
CA LEU A 87 -3.09 -26.23 5.86
C LEU A 87 -2.96 -24.73 6.00
N CYS A 88 -3.58 -24.00 5.06
CA CYS A 88 -3.51 -22.55 4.98
C CYS A 88 -4.84 -21.92 5.34
N TYR A 89 -4.80 -20.85 6.13
CA TYR A 89 -5.97 -20.05 6.47
C TYR A 89 -5.64 -18.56 6.49
N GLY A 90 -6.66 -17.76 6.24
CA GLY A 90 -6.62 -16.31 6.40
C GLY A 90 -7.90 -15.82 7.05
N VAL A 91 -7.77 -15.00 8.08
CA VAL A 91 -8.89 -14.39 8.80
C VAL A 91 -8.66 -12.91 8.98
N SER A 92 -9.74 -12.14 8.87
CA SER A 92 -9.74 -10.69 9.11
C SER A 92 -10.54 -10.36 10.35
N ASN A 93 -10.00 -9.46 11.18
CA ASN A 93 -10.63 -8.94 12.41
C ASN A 93 -11.10 -10.02 13.42
N ALA A 94 -10.45 -11.17 13.40
CA ALA A 94 -10.66 -12.19 14.42
C ALA A 94 -9.86 -11.88 15.69
N LYS A 95 -10.43 -12.17 16.86
CA LYS A 95 -9.75 -12.13 18.15
C LYS A 95 -9.10 -13.46 18.46
N THR A 96 -9.77 -14.57 18.13
CA THR A 96 -9.27 -15.94 18.34
C THR A 96 -9.55 -16.80 17.13
N VAL A 97 -8.66 -17.77 16.90
CA VAL A 97 -8.78 -18.75 15.82
C VAL A 97 -8.44 -20.12 16.41
N GLU A 98 -9.28 -21.10 16.12
CA GLU A 98 -9.09 -22.50 16.52
C GLU A 98 -9.29 -23.40 15.31
N VAL A 99 -8.52 -24.46 15.23
CA VAL A 99 -8.69 -25.53 14.24
C VAL A 99 -8.90 -26.86 14.96
N ASP A 100 -9.91 -27.59 14.53
CA ASP A 100 -10.21 -28.94 15.01
C ASP A 100 -10.09 -29.94 13.84
N PRO A 101 -9.31 -31.02 13.94
CA PRO A 101 -8.44 -31.43 15.06
C PRO A 101 -7.33 -30.43 15.36
N LYS A 102 -6.94 -30.36 16.66
CA LYS A 102 -5.86 -29.47 17.10
C LYS A 102 -4.57 -29.77 16.32
N LEU A 103 -3.96 -28.69 15.81
CA LEU A 103 -2.70 -28.76 15.11
C LEU A 103 -1.53 -28.82 16.11
N SER A 104 -0.41 -29.41 15.69
CA SER A 104 0.83 -29.45 16.48
C SER A 104 1.37 -28.07 16.80
N GLU A 105 1.24 -27.16 15.84
CA GLU A 105 1.52 -25.74 16.02
C GLU A 105 0.26 -25.01 16.47
N GLY A 106 0.42 -24.03 17.37
CA GLY A 106 -0.69 -23.19 17.80
C GLY A 106 -1.30 -22.37 16.67
N THR A 107 -2.59 -22.07 16.81
CA THR A 107 -3.31 -21.19 15.88
C THR A 107 -3.49 -19.80 16.49
N TRP A 108 -3.40 -18.75 15.65
CA TRP A 108 -3.66 -17.37 16.04
C TRP A 108 -4.23 -16.57 14.87
N PRO A 109 -4.91 -15.45 15.11
CA PRO A 109 -5.44 -14.61 14.05
C PRO A 109 -4.34 -14.13 13.11
N SER A 110 -4.49 -14.39 11.83
CA SER A 110 -3.54 -13.99 10.79
C SER A 110 -4.28 -13.81 9.46
N PRO A 111 -3.94 -12.80 8.64
CA PRO A 111 -4.49 -12.66 7.30
C PRO A 111 -4.00 -13.74 6.33
N ALA A 112 -2.85 -14.35 6.62
CA ALA A 112 -2.30 -15.46 5.83
C ALA A 112 -1.36 -16.29 6.70
N ARG A 113 -1.69 -17.56 6.91
CA ARG A 113 -0.87 -18.51 7.65
C ARG A 113 -1.02 -19.90 7.09
N CYS A 114 0.09 -20.61 6.95
CA CYS A 114 0.14 -22.02 6.59
C CYS A 114 0.86 -22.82 7.70
N ILE A 115 0.38 -24.03 7.96
CA ILE A 115 0.87 -24.96 8.98
C ILE A 115 1.00 -26.31 8.31
N SER A 116 2.15 -26.97 8.52
CA SER A 116 2.37 -28.33 8.01
C SER A 116 1.58 -29.34 8.81
N ILE A 117 0.89 -30.25 8.14
CA ILE A 117 0.07 -31.32 8.71
C ILE A 117 0.39 -32.65 8.04
N ASP A 118 0.32 -33.73 8.81
CA ASP A 118 0.60 -35.12 8.36
C ASP A 118 -0.48 -36.09 8.82
N PRO A 119 -1.75 -35.94 8.39
CA PRO A 119 -2.83 -36.84 8.79
C PRO A 119 -2.62 -38.24 8.23
N LYS A 120 -2.84 -39.27 9.07
CA LYS A 120 -2.67 -40.67 8.68
C LYS A 120 -3.91 -41.29 8.01
N LYS A 121 -5.00 -40.55 7.97
CA LYS A 121 -6.28 -40.92 7.36
C LYS A 121 -7.00 -39.66 6.85
N THR A 122 -7.92 -39.84 5.94
CA THR A 122 -8.80 -38.75 5.50
C THR A 122 -9.40 -38.05 6.71
N THR A 123 -9.14 -36.74 6.82
CA THR A 123 -9.47 -35.93 7.98
C THR A 123 -10.17 -34.65 7.56
N THR A 124 -11.28 -34.35 8.24
CA THR A 124 -11.97 -33.08 8.07
C THR A 124 -11.50 -32.10 9.12
N TYR A 125 -11.00 -30.96 8.68
CA TYR A 125 -10.57 -29.85 9.51
C TYR A 125 -11.67 -28.80 9.57
N THR A 126 -11.90 -28.27 10.76
CA THR A 126 -12.86 -27.17 10.99
C THR A 126 -12.12 -25.99 11.56
N LEU A 127 -12.09 -24.89 10.84
CA LEU A 127 -11.59 -23.60 11.30
C LEU A 127 -12.72 -22.83 11.96
N THR A 128 -12.50 -22.37 13.19
CA THR A 128 -13.41 -21.51 13.93
C THR A 128 -12.71 -20.19 14.23
N ALA A 129 -13.26 -19.08 13.77
CA ALA A 129 -12.82 -17.74 14.09
C ALA A 129 -13.86 -17.02 14.96
N ILE A 130 -13.41 -16.24 15.94
CA ILE A 130 -14.27 -15.46 16.85
C ILE A 130 -13.73 -14.02 16.88
N ASP A 131 -14.60 -13.04 16.70
CA ASP A 131 -14.25 -11.63 16.77
C ASP A 131 -14.24 -11.06 18.20
N ALA A 132 -13.94 -9.77 18.35
CA ALA A 132 -13.97 -9.08 19.64
C ALA A 132 -15.36 -8.94 20.26
N LYS A 133 -16.42 -9.08 19.46
CA LYS A 133 -17.83 -8.99 19.85
C LYS A 133 -18.42 -10.37 20.20
N GLY A 134 -17.65 -11.45 20.03
CA GLY A 134 -18.10 -12.83 20.25
C GLY A 134 -18.85 -13.44 19.05
N GLN A 135 -18.84 -12.79 17.88
CA GLN A 135 -19.38 -13.39 16.66
C GLN A 135 -18.47 -14.55 16.23
N LYS A 136 -19.09 -15.65 15.80
CA LYS A 136 -18.39 -16.86 15.40
C LYS A 136 -18.60 -17.13 13.92
N LYS A 137 -17.52 -17.41 13.18
CA LYS A 137 -17.55 -17.94 11.82
C LYS A 137 -16.78 -19.25 11.76
N THR A 138 -17.23 -20.17 10.91
CA THR A 138 -16.62 -21.49 10.73
C THR A 138 -16.46 -21.80 9.27
N ALA A 139 -15.36 -22.47 8.94
CA ALA A 139 -15.11 -23.05 7.63
C ALA A 139 -14.60 -24.49 7.78
N THR A 140 -14.94 -25.36 6.85
CA THR A 140 -14.54 -26.78 6.89
C THR A 140 -13.85 -27.15 5.59
N LEU A 141 -12.86 -28.02 5.69
CA LEU A 141 -12.24 -28.66 4.55
C LEU A 141 -11.91 -30.14 4.88
N THR A 142 -11.93 -30.99 3.88
CA THR A 142 -11.54 -32.39 4.02
C THR A 142 -10.27 -32.64 3.22
N LEU A 143 -9.23 -33.13 3.89
CA LEU A 143 -7.99 -33.58 3.26
C LEU A 143 -8.07 -35.10 3.06
N GLU A 144 -8.02 -35.54 1.81
CA GLU A 144 -8.07 -36.95 1.47
C GLU A 144 -6.69 -37.58 1.63
N VAL A 145 -6.65 -38.77 2.25
CA VAL A 145 -5.44 -39.61 2.39
C VAL A 145 -5.70 -40.94 1.71
N GLN A 146 -4.91 -41.20 0.68
CA GLN A 146 -4.95 -42.42 -0.17
C GLN A 146 -3.92 -43.48 0.28
#